data_e8ff327284c85bd14e8beec6ef8389f2
#
_entry.id   e8ff327284c85bd14e8beec6ef8389f2
#
_cell.length_a   1.000
_cell.length_b   1.000
_cell.length_c   1.000
_cell.angle_alpha   90.00
_cell.angle_beta   90.00
_cell.angle_gamma   90.00
#
_symmetry.space_group_name_H-M   'P 1'
#
loop_
_entity.id
_entity.type
_entity.pdbx_description
1 polymer ?
#
loop_
_entity_poly.entity_id
_entity_poly.type
_entity_poly.pdbx_seq_one_letter_code
_entity_poly.pdbx_strand_id
1 'polypeptide(L)'
;AISSAASDVYKRQVIGYGDVGKGSAQSLRGLGATVCIAEVDPICALQAAMEGYRVVRLEDVVAEMDIFVTATGNYQVIRNEHLVKMKDEAIVCNIGHFDNEIDVASLKEYEWENIKPQVDHITLPSGNKIILLAEGRLVNLGCATGHPSFVMSNSFTNQVLAQIELFTKGNEYGKE
;
A
#
# COMPACT_ATOMS: atom_id res chain seq x y z
N ALA A 1 -27.33 21.65 6.96
CA ALA A 1 -27.35 20.52 6.05
C ALA A 1 -25.92 20.02 5.86
N ILE A 2 -25.40 19.24 6.83
CA ILE A 2 -24.22 18.41 6.64
C ILE A 2 -24.77 17.16 6.00
N SER A 3 -24.71 17.22 4.74
CA SER A 3 -25.34 16.45 3.73
C SER A 3 -24.85 15.01 3.64
N SER A 4 -25.68 14.21 3.12
CA SER A 4 -25.57 13.01 2.28
C SER A 4 -24.19 12.68 1.62
N ALA A 5 -23.23 13.55 1.60
CA ALA A 5 -21.82 13.25 1.25
C ALA A 5 -21.09 12.42 2.34
N ALA A 6 -21.65 12.28 3.54
CA ALA A 6 -21.10 11.41 4.58
C ALA A 6 -21.49 9.93 4.39
N SER A 7 -22.32 9.60 3.41
CA SER A 7 -22.66 8.22 3.09
C SER A 7 -21.66 7.53 2.16
N ASP A 8 -20.83 8.28 1.44
CA ASP A 8 -19.74 7.77 0.63
C ASP A 8 -18.42 7.83 1.41
N VAL A 9 -18.35 7.11 2.52
CA VAL A 9 -17.09 6.87 3.19
C VAL A 9 -16.28 5.96 2.28
N TYR A 10 -15.20 6.50 1.72
CA TYR A 10 -14.28 5.72 0.89
C TYR A 10 -13.84 4.47 1.62
N LYS A 11 -14.08 3.32 1.00
CA LYS A 11 -13.66 2.02 1.50
C LYS A 11 -12.25 1.73 1.02
N ARG A 12 -11.35 1.40 1.94
CA ARG A 12 -9.94 1.20 1.65
C ARG A 12 -9.48 -0.16 2.12
N GLN A 13 -8.78 -0.87 1.26
CA GLN A 13 -8.13 -2.12 1.56
C GLN A 13 -6.63 -1.88 1.73
N VAL A 14 -6.09 -2.18 2.92
CA VAL A 14 -4.65 -2.26 3.14
C VAL A 14 -4.27 -3.74 3.16
N ILE A 15 -3.31 -4.09 2.31
CA ILE A 15 -2.82 -5.45 2.15
C ILE A 15 -1.42 -5.51 2.79
N GLY A 16 -1.34 -6.25 3.90
CA GLY A 16 -0.22 -6.27 4.83
C GLY A 16 -0.47 -5.42 6.08
N TYR A 17 -0.16 -5.97 7.27
CA TYR A 17 -0.31 -5.28 8.55
C TYR A 17 0.97 -5.34 9.38
N GLY A 18 2.14 -5.28 8.70
CA GLY A 18 3.44 -4.96 9.29
C GLY A 18 3.52 -3.47 9.64
N ASP A 19 4.71 -2.95 9.95
CA ASP A 19 4.88 -1.57 10.39
C ASP A 19 4.36 -0.53 9.38
N VAL A 20 4.62 -0.75 8.09
CA VAL A 20 4.15 0.12 7.02
C VAL A 20 2.63 0.04 6.86
N GLY A 21 2.07 -1.18 6.90
CA GLY A 21 0.63 -1.41 6.80
C GLY A 21 -0.13 -0.80 7.98
N LYS A 22 0.38 -0.92 9.21
CA LYS A 22 -0.18 -0.29 10.42
C LYS A 22 -0.25 1.21 10.28
N GLY A 23 0.87 1.85 9.91
CA GLY A 23 0.92 3.30 9.70
C GLY A 23 -0.03 3.78 8.61
N SER A 24 -0.11 3.05 7.50
CA SER A 24 -1.02 3.35 6.40
C SER A 24 -2.49 3.24 6.83
N ALA A 25 -2.85 2.15 7.52
CA ALA A 25 -4.20 1.92 8.00
C ALA A 25 -4.65 3.00 9.02
N GLN A 26 -3.77 3.37 9.94
CA GLN A 26 -4.04 4.43 10.92
C GLN A 26 -4.23 5.79 10.25
N SER A 27 -3.37 6.14 9.29
CA SER A 27 -3.49 7.39 8.53
C SER A 27 -4.80 7.46 7.75
N LEU A 28 -5.16 6.38 7.06
CA LEU A 28 -6.40 6.30 6.30
C LEU A 28 -7.64 6.40 7.19
N ARG A 29 -7.64 5.70 8.33
CA ARG A 29 -8.72 5.78 9.33
C ARG A 29 -8.82 7.17 9.94
N GLY A 30 -7.68 7.81 10.23
CA GLY A 30 -7.62 9.18 10.74
C GLY A 30 -8.23 10.21 9.80
N LEU A 31 -8.25 9.93 8.49
CA LEU A 31 -8.93 10.72 7.46
C LEU A 31 -10.41 10.34 7.27
N GLY A 32 -10.97 9.50 8.15
CA GLY A 32 -12.39 9.14 8.13
C GLY A 32 -12.75 7.99 7.20
N ALA A 33 -11.77 7.25 6.68
CA ALA A 33 -12.05 6.11 5.82
C ALA A 33 -12.48 4.86 6.60
N THR A 34 -13.32 4.03 6.00
CA THR A 34 -13.52 2.64 6.41
C THR A 34 -12.36 1.81 5.87
N VAL A 35 -11.55 1.25 6.76
CA VAL A 35 -10.36 0.47 6.39
C VAL A 35 -10.57 -1.00 6.69
N CYS A 36 -10.33 -1.84 5.68
CA CYS A 36 -10.22 -3.29 5.82
C CYS A 36 -8.76 -3.72 5.68
N ILE A 37 -8.38 -4.77 6.38
CA ILE A 37 -7.01 -5.32 6.35
C ILE A 37 -7.04 -6.72 5.73
N ALA A 38 -6.11 -6.99 4.83
CA ALA A 38 -5.77 -8.34 4.40
C ALA A 38 -4.38 -8.69 4.95
N GLU A 39 -4.29 -9.75 5.72
CA GLU A 39 -3.05 -10.19 6.35
C GLU A 39 -3.00 -11.71 6.45
N VAL A 40 -1.84 -12.28 6.15
CA VAL A 40 -1.62 -13.73 6.20
C VAL A 40 -0.99 -14.20 7.52
N ASP A 41 -0.23 -13.32 8.19
CA ASP A 41 0.30 -13.61 9.51
C ASP A 41 -0.81 -13.53 10.57
N PRO A 42 -1.10 -14.63 11.29
CA PRO A 42 -2.22 -14.65 12.24
C PRO A 42 -2.03 -13.71 13.43
N ILE A 43 -0.78 -13.38 13.80
CA ILE A 43 -0.50 -12.45 14.90
C ILE A 43 -0.79 -11.03 14.45
N CYS A 44 -0.30 -10.64 13.27
CA CYS A 44 -0.59 -9.33 12.69
C CYS A 44 -2.08 -9.15 12.39
N ALA A 45 -2.75 -10.21 11.90
CA ALA A 45 -4.19 -10.21 11.67
C ALA A 45 -4.98 -10.02 12.96
N LEU A 46 -4.58 -10.71 14.05
CA LEU A 46 -5.17 -10.54 15.37
C LEU A 46 -4.97 -9.12 15.91
N GLN A 47 -3.76 -8.56 15.77
CA GLN A 47 -3.48 -7.17 16.15
C GLN A 47 -4.40 -6.20 15.42
N ALA A 48 -4.58 -6.36 14.10
CA ALA A 48 -5.48 -5.54 13.32
C ALA A 48 -6.93 -5.64 13.83
N ALA A 49 -7.40 -6.84 14.13
CA ALA A 49 -8.74 -7.06 14.68
C ALA A 49 -8.91 -6.42 16.07
N MET A 50 -7.90 -6.52 16.94
CA MET A 50 -7.90 -5.88 18.27
C MET A 50 -7.90 -4.36 18.20
N GLU A 51 -7.31 -3.78 17.16
CA GLU A 51 -7.35 -2.34 16.88
C GLU A 51 -8.65 -1.88 16.20
N GLY A 52 -9.61 -2.81 16.00
CA GLY A 52 -10.94 -2.53 15.47
C GLY A 52 -11.03 -2.46 13.95
N TYR A 53 -10.04 -2.98 13.21
CA TYR A 53 -10.14 -3.16 11.77
C TYR A 53 -10.89 -4.44 11.41
N ARG A 54 -11.63 -4.39 10.31
CA ARG A 54 -12.19 -5.59 9.69
C ARG A 54 -11.08 -6.32 8.94
N VAL A 55 -10.73 -7.53 9.39
CA VAL A 55 -9.75 -8.39 8.71
C VAL A 55 -10.50 -9.30 7.74
N VAL A 56 -10.10 -9.26 6.47
CA VAL A 56 -10.78 -9.95 5.37
C VAL A 56 -9.78 -10.43 4.33
N ARG A 57 -10.17 -11.42 3.54
CA ARG A 57 -9.39 -11.75 2.35
C ARG A 57 -9.65 -10.73 1.25
N LEU A 58 -8.65 -10.49 0.40
CA LEU A 58 -8.77 -9.54 -0.71
C LEU A 58 -9.93 -9.91 -1.64
N GLU A 59 -10.07 -11.20 -1.95
CA GLU A 59 -11.07 -11.74 -2.87
C GLU A 59 -12.51 -11.44 -2.42
N ASP A 60 -12.73 -11.37 -1.11
CA ASP A 60 -14.07 -11.18 -0.54
C ASP A 60 -14.58 -9.73 -0.67
N VAL A 61 -13.66 -8.77 -0.91
CA VAL A 61 -13.99 -7.33 -0.90
C VAL A 61 -13.51 -6.56 -2.11
N VAL A 62 -12.81 -7.20 -3.03
CA VAL A 62 -12.16 -6.55 -4.18
C VAL A 62 -13.12 -5.72 -5.03
N ALA A 63 -14.39 -6.14 -5.14
CA ALA A 63 -15.41 -5.42 -5.90
C ALA A 63 -16.06 -4.24 -5.14
N GLU A 64 -15.74 -4.09 -3.84
CA GLU A 64 -16.39 -3.08 -2.99
C GLU A 64 -15.48 -1.90 -2.65
N MET A 65 -14.15 -2.08 -2.75
CA MET A 65 -13.17 -1.11 -2.28
C MET A 65 -12.88 -0.03 -3.32
N ASP A 66 -12.64 1.18 -2.84
CA ASP A 66 -12.29 2.34 -3.65
C ASP A 66 -10.78 2.47 -3.83
N ILE A 67 -10.00 2.10 -2.81
CA ILE A 67 -8.54 2.27 -2.81
C ILE A 67 -7.89 1.01 -2.26
N PHE A 68 -6.87 0.55 -2.95
CA PHE A 68 -6.04 -0.60 -2.57
C PHE A 68 -4.61 -0.13 -2.34
N VAL A 69 -4.07 -0.45 -1.16
CA VAL A 69 -2.70 -0.13 -0.77
C VAL A 69 -1.97 -1.41 -0.42
N THR A 70 -0.94 -1.77 -1.17
CA THR A 70 -0.09 -2.92 -0.85
C THR A 70 1.10 -2.50 0.01
N ALA A 71 1.40 -3.27 1.06
CA ALA A 71 2.43 -3.00 2.04
C ALA A 71 3.02 -4.29 2.63
N THR A 72 3.22 -5.32 1.80
CA THR A 72 3.57 -6.67 2.25
C THR A 72 5.06 -7.00 2.08
N GLY A 73 5.75 -6.36 1.15
CA GLY A 73 7.07 -6.77 0.73
C GLY A 73 7.09 -8.14 0.01
N ASN A 74 5.92 -8.64 -0.44
CA ASN A 74 5.77 -9.93 -1.09
C ASN A 74 5.51 -9.78 -2.59
N TYR A 75 5.44 -10.90 -3.30
CA TYR A 75 5.28 -10.93 -4.75
C TYR A 75 3.83 -11.12 -5.16
N GLN A 76 3.33 -10.29 -6.10
CA GLN A 76 2.02 -10.40 -6.75
C GLN A 76 0.85 -10.66 -5.79
N VAL A 77 0.73 -9.82 -4.76
CA VAL A 77 -0.39 -9.90 -3.81
C VAL A 77 -1.69 -9.40 -4.43
N ILE A 78 -1.61 -8.45 -5.38
CA ILE A 78 -2.72 -8.11 -6.28
C ILE A 78 -2.40 -8.66 -7.67
N ARG A 79 -3.16 -9.67 -8.09
CA ARG A 79 -3.01 -10.34 -9.39
C ARG A 79 -4.06 -9.85 -10.37
N ASN A 80 -3.90 -10.22 -11.65
CA ASN A 80 -4.89 -9.89 -12.67
C ASN A 80 -6.31 -10.31 -12.32
N GLU A 81 -6.49 -11.48 -11.70
CA GLU A 81 -7.81 -11.97 -11.25
C GLU A 81 -8.50 -11.07 -10.22
N HIS A 82 -7.73 -10.28 -9.47
CA HIS A 82 -8.24 -9.25 -8.56
C HIS A 82 -8.52 -7.95 -9.32
N LEU A 83 -7.57 -7.50 -10.14
CA LEU A 83 -7.67 -6.24 -10.90
C LEU A 83 -8.92 -6.19 -11.77
N VAL A 84 -9.22 -7.26 -12.51
CA VAL A 84 -10.40 -7.32 -13.39
C VAL A 84 -11.75 -7.29 -12.66
N LYS A 85 -11.76 -7.55 -11.35
CA LYS A 85 -12.96 -7.51 -10.50
C LYS A 85 -13.14 -6.18 -9.77
N MET A 86 -12.17 -5.30 -9.85
CA MET A 86 -12.25 -4.00 -9.21
C MET A 86 -13.36 -3.16 -9.82
N LYS A 87 -13.96 -2.33 -9.00
CA LYS A 87 -14.97 -1.41 -9.49
C LYS A 87 -14.35 -0.29 -10.33
N ASP A 88 -15.20 0.40 -11.06
CA ASP A 88 -14.80 1.56 -11.84
C ASP A 88 -14.17 2.64 -10.97
N GLU A 89 -13.11 3.28 -11.48
CA GLU A 89 -12.31 4.30 -10.80
C GLU A 89 -11.63 3.83 -9.50
N ALA A 90 -11.45 2.52 -9.29
CA ALA A 90 -10.68 2.02 -8.14
C ALA A 90 -9.22 2.43 -8.26
N ILE A 91 -8.66 2.94 -7.16
CA ILE A 91 -7.26 3.40 -7.09
C ILE A 91 -6.40 2.27 -6.53
N VAL A 92 -5.32 1.96 -7.23
CA VAL A 92 -4.36 0.92 -6.84
C VAL A 92 -2.98 1.53 -6.66
N CYS A 93 -2.38 1.31 -5.50
CA CYS A 93 -1.04 1.81 -5.21
C CYS A 93 -0.24 0.87 -4.31
N ASN A 94 1.08 0.97 -4.43
CA ASN A 94 2.03 0.20 -3.65
C ASN A 94 2.85 1.12 -2.75
N ILE A 95 3.01 0.74 -1.49
CA ILE A 95 3.93 1.38 -0.54
C ILE A 95 4.91 0.35 0.05
N GLY A 96 4.85 -0.89 -0.38
CA GLY A 96 5.87 -1.90 -0.10
C GLY A 96 7.17 -1.60 -0.83
N HIS A 97 8.26 -2.21 -0.37
CA HIS A 97 9.61 -1.89 -0.87
C HIS A 97 9.81 -2.23 -2.35
N PHE A 98 9.21 -3.31 -2.83
CA PHE A 98 9.38 -3.78 -4.21
C PHE A 98 8.19 -3.38 -5.08
N ASP A 99 8.46 -3.17 -6.37
CA ASP A 99 7.49 -2.80 -7.40
C ASP A 99 6.73 -4.00 -7.99
N ASN A 100 6.82 -5.15 -7.36
CA ASN A 100 6.28 -6.43 -7.82
C ASN A 100 5.09 -6.94 -6.97
N GLU A 101 4.58 -6.14 -6.04
CA GLU A 101 3.41 -6.51 -5.24
C GLU A 101 2.12 -6.48 -6.08
N ILE A 102 2.06 -5.63 -7.08
CA ILE A 102 0.96 -5.55 -8.04
C ILE A 102 1.41 -6.18 -9.35
N ASP A 103 0.60 -7.05 -9.93
CA ASP A 103 0.87 -7.68 -11.24
C ASP A 103 0.64 -6.69 -12.39
N VAL A 104 1.52 -5.69 -12.46
CA VAL A 104 1.49 -4.68 -13.54
C VAL A 104 1.80 -5.29 -14.90
N ALA A 105 2.53 -6.41 -14.92
CA ALA A 105 2.87 -7.09 -16.17
C ALA A 105 1.61 -7.58 -16.91
N SER A 106 0.61 -8.06 -16.19
CA SER A 106 -0.66 -8.51 -16.78
C SER A 106 -1.50 -7.36 -17.34
N LEU A 107 -1.25 -6.14 -16.92
CA LEU A 107 -1.97 -4.95 -17.39
C LEU A 107 -1.44 -4.42 -18.72
N LYS A 108 -0.28 -4.87 -19.20
CA LYS A 108 0.35 -4.37 -20.44
C LYS A 108 -0.48 -4.64 -21.71
N GLU A 109 -1.37 -5.62 -21.67
CA GLU A 109 -2.25 -5.96 -22.77
C GLU A 109 -3.50 -5.07 -22.83
N TYR A 110 -3.74 -4.26 -21.81
CA TYR A 110 -4.89 -3.38 -21.70
C TYR A 110 -4.56 -1.98 -22.21
N GLU A 111 -5.58 -1.16 -22.42
CA GLU A 111 -5.44 0.22 -22.86
C GLU A 111 -5.04 1.11 -21.69
N TRP A 112 -3.93 1.82 -21.85
CA TRP A 112 -3.39 2.76 -20.89
C TRP A 112 -3.58 4.19 -21.35
N GLU A 113 -4.10 5.03 -20.49
CA GLU A 113 -4.24 6.46 -20.68
C GLU A 113 -3.51 7.20 -19.55
N ASN A 114 -2.41 7.89 -19.88
CA ASN A 114 -1.69 8.69 -18.88
C ASN A 114 -2.45 9.99 -18.61
N ILE A 115 -2.96 10.15 -17.40
CA ILE A 115 -3.74 11.34 -16.99
C ILE A 115 -2.82 12.48 -16.58
N LYS A 116 -1.76 12.14 -15.83
CA LYS A 116 -0.70 13.05 -15.42
C LYS A 116 0.52 12.21 -15.00
N PRO A 117 1.71 12.82 -14.83
CA PRO A 117 2.88 12.07 -14.38
C PRO A 117 2.56 11.17 -13.18
N GLN A 118 2.89 9.88 -13.29
CA GLN A 118 2.69 8.84 -12.27
C GLN A 118 1.22 8.48 -11.97
N VAL A 119 0.28 8.83 -12.83
CA VAL A 119 -1.14 8.49 -12.69
C VAL A 119 -1.69 8.01 -14.03
N ASP A 120 -2.03 6.76 -14.09
CA ASP A 120 -2.48 6.10 -15.31
C ASP A 120 -3.88 5.50 -15.11
N HIS A 121 -4.78 5.75 -16.07
CA HIS A 121 -6.01 4.98 -16.23
C HIS A 121 -5.71 3.73 -17.04
N ILE A 122 -6.25 2.60 -16.62
CA ILE A 122 -6.14 1.33 -17.33
C ILE A 122 -7.54 0.80 -17.55
N THR A 123 -7.93 0.67 -18.82
CA THR A 123 -9.25 0.15 -19.19
C THR A 123 -9.25 -1.37 -19.12
N LEU A 124 -10.07 -1.93 -18.25
CA LEU A 124 -10.21 -3.37 -18.05
C LEU A 124 -11.13 -4.00 -19.09
N PRO A 125 -11.08 -5.33 -19.29
CA PRO A 125 -11.97 -6.04 -20.22
C PRO A 125 -13.46 -5.86 -19.92
N SER A 126 -13.82 -5.54 -18.69
CA SER A 126 -15.19 -5.23 -18.27
C SER A 126 -15.71 -3.89 -18.78
N GLY A 127 -14.82 -3.01 -19.25
CA GLY A 127 -15.09 -1.61 -19.55
C GLY A 127 -14.88 -0.66 -18.37
N ASN A 128 -14.70 -1.19 -17.16
CA ASN A 128 -14.29 -0.39 -16.00
C ASN A 128 -12.86 0.12 -16.19
N LYS A 129 -12.56 1.25 -15.59
CA LYS A 129 -11.18 1.77 -15.51
C LYS A 129 -10.67 1.68 -14.08
N ILE A 130 -9.40 1.35 -13.92
CA ILE A 130 -8.69 1.50 -12.64
C ILE A 130 -7.65 2.60 -12.77
N ILE A 131 -7.33 3.23 -11.64
CA ILE A 131 -6.28 4.25 -11.54
C ILE A 131 -5.07 3.61 -10.87
N LEU A 132 -4.01 3.39 -11.66
CA LEU A 132 -2.74 2.89 -11.12
C LEU A 132 -1.81 4.07 -10.80
N LEU A 133 -1.31 4.11 -9.57
CA LEU A 133 -0.37 5.15 -9.13
C LEU A 133 1.07 4.66 -9.24
N ALA A 134 1.95 5.55 -9.69
CA ALA A 134 3.39 5.33 -9.81
C ALA A 134 3.77 4.06 -10.59
N GLU A 135 2.92 3.59 -11.51
CA GLU A 135 3.12 2.34 -12.27
C GLU A 135 3.37 1.11 -11.36
N GLY A 136 2.78 1.09 -10.16
CA GLY A 136 2.99 0.03 -9.15
C GLY A 136 4.27 0.16 -8.32
N ARG A 137 5.10 1.19 -8.58
CA ARG A 137 6.28 1.51 -7.76
C ARG A 137 5.86 2.21 -6.46
N LEU A 138 6.82 2.48 -5.57
CA LEU A 138 6.61 3.18 -4.30
C LEU A 138 5.85 4.51 -4.50
N VAL A 139 4.60 4.54 -4.09
CA VAL A 139 3.70 5.69 -4.31
C VAL A 139 4.15 6.94 -3.56
N ASN A 140 4.75 6.80 -2.38
CA ASN A 140 5.28 7.92 -1.61
C ASN A 140 6.45 8.64 -2.27
N LEU A 141 7.17 7.97 -3.16
CA LEU A 141 8.26 8.57 -3.95
C LEU A 141 7.77 9.03 -5.33
N GLY A 142 6.86 8.29 -5.96
CA GLY A 142 6.34 8.61 -7.28
C GLY A 142 5.29 9.72 -7.27
N CYS A 143 4.35 9.69 -6.33
CA CYS A 143 3.20 10.60 -6.28
C CYS A 143 3.24 11.60 -5.12
N ALA A 144 4.24 11.52 -4.23
CA ALA A 144 4.42 12.40 -3.09
C ALA A 144 5.87 12.83 -2.94
N THR A 145 6.19 13.54 -1.87
CA THR A 145 7.54 14.10 -1.63
C THR A 145 8.46 13.19 -0.81
N GLY A 146 7.98 12.00 -0.42
CA GLY A 146 8.69 11.13 0.52
C GLY A 146 8.77 11.73 1.93
N HIS A 147 9.71 11.25 2.74
CA HIS A 147 9.94 11.77 4.08
C HIS A 147 10.70 13.10 4.04
N PRO A 148 10.37 14.05 4.94
CA PRO A 148 11.13 15.28 5.09
C PRO A 148 12.60 15.00 5.43
N SER A 149 13.52 15.83 4.93
CA SER A 149 14.97 15.69 5.17
C SER A 149 15.32 15.64 6.66
N PHE A 150 14.57 16.32 7.51
CA PHE A 150 14.72 16.27 8.95
C PHE A 150 14.54 14.85 9.53
N VAL A 151 13.51 14.14 9.08
CA VAL A 151 13.26 12.75 9.51
C VAL A 151 14.36 11.83 8.99
N MET A 152 14.74 11.97 7.72
CA MET A 152 15.80 11.17 7.11
C MET A 152 17.18 11.42 7.72
N SER A 153 17.45 12.64 8.17
CA SER A 153 18.68 13.00 8.89
C SER A 153 18.88 12.12 10.15
N ASN A 154 17.83 11.86 10.91
CA ASN A 154 17.90 10.97 12.07
C ASN A 154 18.22 9.52 11.65
N SER A 155 17.60 9.02 10.61
CA SER A 155 17.85 7.67 10.08
C SER A 155 19.30 7.53 9.60
N PHE A 156 19.79 8.48 8.81
CA PHE A 156 21.16 8.45 8.31
C PHE A 156 22.19 8.57 9.44
N THR A 157 21.94 9.40 10.43
CA THR A 157 22.81 9.49 11.62
C THR A 157 22.91 8.15 12.33
N ASN A 158 21.80 7.48 12.58
CA ASN A 158 21.80 6.16 13.19
C ASN A 158 22.57 5.12 12.36
N GLN A 159 22.42 5.14 11.03
CA GLN A 159 23.14 4.25 10.14
C GLN A 159 24.66 4.49 10.21
N VAL A 160 25.09 5.75 10.19
CA VAL A 160 26.51 6.11 10.29
C VAL A 160 27.08 5.71 11.64
N LEU A 161 26.38 5.98 12.74
CA LEU A 161 26.81 5.60 14.08
C LEU A 161 26.92 4.07 14.22
N ALA A 162 25.96 3.32 13.69
CA ALA A 162 26.02 1.87 13.70
C ALA A 162 27.21 1.33 12.90
N GLN A 163 27.53 1.92 11.75
CA GLN A 163 28.70 1.54 10.96
C GLN A 163 30.00 1.84 11.71
N ILE A 164 30.13 3.00 12.36
CA ILE A 164 31.29 3.36 13.16
C ILE A 164 31.44 2.38 14.33
N GLU A 165 30.36 2.08 15.04
CA GLU A 165 30.37 1.15 16.17
C GLU A 165 30.83 -0.26 15.74
N LEU A 166 30.26 -0.80 14.66
CA LEU A 166 30.62 -2.11 14.13
C LEU A 166 32.06 -2.15 13.61
N PHE A 167 32.55 -1.06 13.03
CA PHE A 167 33.94 -1.00 12.55
C PHE A 167 34.96 -0.90 13.71
N THR A 168 34.63 -0.13 14.74
CA THR A 168 35.58 0.13 15.86
C THR A 168 35.51 -0.95 16.93
N LYS A 169 34.35 -1.57 17.14
CA LYS A 169 34.09 -2.55 18.21
C LYS A 169 33.51 -3.86 17.71
N GLY A 170 33.70 -4.19 16.43
CA GLY A 170 33.11 -5.40 15.83
C GLY A 170 33.50 -6.71 16.53
N ASN A 171 34.61 -6.73 17.26
CA ASN A 171 35.03 -7.91 18.05
C ASN A 171 34.23 -8.09 19.35
N GLU A 172 33.48 -7.07 19.81
CA GLU A 172 32.66 -7.11 21.01
C GLU A 172 31.27 -7.70 20.74
N TYR A 173 30.87 -7.79 19.46
CA TYR A 173 29.57 -8.32 19.02
C TYR A 173 29.70 -9.77 18.57
N GLY A 174 28.79 -10.62 19.02
CA GLY A 174 28.65 -11.99 18.54
C GLY A 174 28.21 -12.01 17.07
N LYS A 175 28.59 -13.06 16.36
CA LYS A 175 27.99 -13.39 15.06
C LYS A 175 26.73 -14.20 15.35
N GLU A 176 25.58 -13.59 15.19
CA GLU A 176 24.29 -14.31 15.13
C GLU A 176 23.95 -14.65 13.68
#